data_44781a04935172009f2b227e406569f5
#
_entry.id   44781a04935172009f2b227e406569f5
#
_cell.length_a   1.000
_cell.length_b   1.000
_cell.length_c   1.000
_cell.angle_alpha   90.00
_cell.angle_beta   90.00
_cell.angle_gamma   90.00
#
_symmetry.space_group_name_H-M   'P 1'
#
loop_
_entity.id
_entity.type
_entity.pdbx_description
1 polymer ?
#
loop_
_entity_poly.entity_id
_entity_poly.type
_entity_poly.pdbx_seq_one_letter_code
_entity_poly.pdbx_strand_id
1 'polypeptide(L)'
;MNRPIRNSAKALIIRDGKMAAIRISDGGEEWYIMPGGGQESGETLSEAVRREVAEELGLEVAPKELAFVIEGVQGERFHRVDLVFLCDYLRPIENAVLHGDTNQTGVEWLDIATLNTSKLYPSKLRRPIMNLAAGKPHPTYLGNESAGDPEVTD
;
A
#
# COMPACT_ATOMS: atom_id res chain seq x y z
N MET A 1 24.45 -10.01 11.58
CA MET A 1 24.43 -9.46 10.20
C MET A 1 23.35 -8.41 10.07
N ASN A 2 23.74 -7.28 9.56
CA ASN A 2 22.80 -6.20 9.36
C ASN A 2 22.00 -6.39 8.08
N ARG A 3 20.68 -6.25 8.19
CA ARG A 3 19.82 -6.19 7.02
C ARG A 3 19.65 -4.73 6.62
N PRO A 4 19.59 -4.42 5.33
CA PRO A 4 19.38 -3.03 4.94
C PRO A 4 17.98 -2.56 5.33
N ILE A 5 17.85 -1.26 5.55
CA ILE A 5 16.55 -0.60 5.69
C ILE A 5 16.16 -0.11 4.30
N ARG A 6 14.93 -0.41 3.88
CA ARG A 6 14.43 -0.02 2.55
C ARG A 6 13.14 0.74 2.67
N ASN A 7 13.09 1.87 1.98
CA ASN A 7 11.88 2.65 1.84
C ASN A 7 11.00 2.07 0.75
N SER A 8 9.72 1.89 1.06
CA SER A 8 8.70 1.57 0.08
C SER A 8 7.70 2.73 0.01
N ALA A 9 7.45 3.22 -1.19
CA ALA A 9 6.49 4.30 -1.41
C ALA A 9 5.17 3.69 -1.85
N LYS A 10 4.13 3.86 -1.03
CA LYS A 10 2.82 3.23 -1.23
C LYS A 10 1.76 4.28 -1.53
N ALA A 11 0.73 3.87 -2.25
CA ALA A 11 -0.36 4.75 -2.66
C ALA A 11 -1.68 4.38 -2.00
N LEU A 12 -2.35 5.36 -1.42
CA LEU A 12 -3.74 5.26 -1.00
C LEU A 12 -4.57 6.00 -2.03
N ILE A 13 -5.27 5.25 -2.87
CA ILE A 13 -6.10 5.77 -3.96
C ILE A 13 -7.54 5.47 -3.62
N ILE A 14 -8.33 6.51 -3.35
CA ILE A 14 -9.73 6.37 -2.94
C ILE A 14 -10.65 6.86 -4.05
N ARG A 15 -11.61 6.01 -4.44
CA ARG A 15 -12.67 6.34 -5.40
C ARG A 15 -13.98 5.68 -4.98
N ASP A 16 -15.02 6.46 -4.93
CA ASP A 16 -16.38 5.94 -4.68
C ASP A 16 -16.47 5.04 -3.46
N GLY A 17 -15.82 5.45 -2.36
CA GLY A 17 -15.80 4.70 -1.11
C GLY A 17 -14.93 3.46 -1.10
N LYS A 18 -14.08 3.29 -2.12
CA LYS A 18 -13.20 2.14 -2.27
C LYS A 18 -11.75 2.57 -2.43
N MET A 19 -10.83 1.67 -2.10
CA MET A 19 -9.40 1.90 -2.29
C MET A 19 -8.81 0.83 -3.20
N ALA A 20 -7.84 1.22 -4.03
CA ALA A 20 -7.12 0.28 -4.86
C ALA A 20 -6.16 -0.56 -4.02
N ALA A 21 -6.13 -1.85 -4.27
CA ALA A 21 -5.23 -2.78 -3.60
C ALA A 21 -4.69 -3.80 -4.61
N ILE A 22 -3.56 -4.40 -4.28
CA ILE A 22 -2.96 -5.48 -5.07
C ILE A 22 -3.34 -6.80 -4.42
N ARG A 23 -3.91 -7.71 -5.22
CA ARG A 23 -4.23 -9.06 -4.76
C ARG A 23 -3.00 -9.95 -4.85
N ILE A 24 -2.70 -10.62 -3.76
CA ILE A 24 -1.63 -11.60 -3.66
C ILE A 24 -2.24 -12.98 -3.50
N SER A 25 -1.73 -13.96 -4.25
CA SER A 25 -2.16 -15.35 -4.12
C SER A 25 -0.93 -16.22 -3.92
N ASP A 26 -0.97 -17.05 -2.89
CA ASP A 26 0.13 -17.94 -2.55
C ASP A 26 -0.39 -19.16 -1.79
N GLY A 27 -0.10 -20.36 -2.29
CA GLY A 27 -0.47 -21.59 -1.61
C GLY A 27 -1.97 -21.79 -1.38
N GLY A 28 -2.80 -21.26 -2.26
CA GLY A 28 -4.26 -21.31 -2.13
C GLY A 28 -4.84 -20.23 -1.24
N GLU A 29 -4.02 -19.41 -0.63
CA GLU A 29 -4.44 -18.27 0.16
C GLU A 29 -4.40 -16.99 -0.66
N GLU A 30 -5.26 -16.03 -0.31
CA GLU A 30 -5.39 -14.78 -1.02
C GLU A 30 -5.50 -13.64 -0.01
N TRP A 31 -4.77 -12.56 -0.24
CA TRP A 31 -4.83 -11.36 0.59
C TRP A 31 -4.47 -10.14 -0.25
N TYR A 32 -4.47 -8.96 0.37
CA TYR A 32 -4.27 -7.69 -0.31
C TYR A 32 -3.18 -6.88 0.36
N ILE A 33 -2.45 -6.13 -0.47
CA ILE A 33 -1.44 -5.17 0.00
C ILE A 33 -1.67 -3.83 -0.72
N MET A 34 -1.06 -2.77 -0.18
CA MET A 34 -1.11 -1.45 -0.81
C MET A 34 -0.29 -1.46 -2.11
N PRO A 35 -0.76 -0.76 -3.15
CA PRO A 35 0.06 -0.55 -4.34
C PRO A 35 1.31 0.26 -4.00
N GLY A 36 2.40 -0.03 -4.66
CA GLY A 36 3.66 0.67 -4.47
C GLY A 36 4.83 -0.27 -4.35
N GLY A 37 6.00 0.27 -4.09
CA GLY A 37 7.21 -0.52 -3.98
C GLY A 37 8.43 0.31 -3.61
N GLY A 38 9.60 -0.29 -3.75
CA GLY A 38 10.86 0.31 -3.33
C GLY A 38 11.21 1.59 -4.07
N GLN A 39 11.64 2.58 -3.31
CA GLN A 39 12.20 3.81 -3.86
C GLN A 39 13.55 3.49 -4.51
N GLU A 40 13.76 4.01 -5.71
CA GLU A 40 15.04 3.89 -6.40
C GLU A 40 15.91 5.11 -6.10
N SER A 41 17.23 4.90 -6.14
CA SER A 41 18.18 5.99 -5.94
C SER A 41 17.96 7.06 -7.00
N GLY A 42 17.90 8.31 -6.58
CA GLY A 42 17.73 9.45 -7.47
C GLY A 42 16.29 9.86 -7.73
N GLU A 43 15.30 9.07 -7.28
CA GLU A 43 13.91 9.51 -7.37
C GLU A 43 13.38 9.97 -6.00
N THR A 44 12.46 10.93 -6.03
CA THR A 44 11.74 11.31 -4.81
C THR A 44 10.71 10.25 -4.46
N LEU A 45 10.18 10.30 -3.24
CA LEU A 45 9.10 9.38 -2.85
C LEU A 45 7.87 9.57 -3.73
N SER A 46 7.51 10.81 -4.08
CA SER A 46 6.38 11.07 -4.98
C SER A 46 6.61 10.46 -6.36
N GLU A 47 7.81 10.55 -6.90
CA GLU A 47 8.15 9.93 -8.17
C GLU A 47 8.06 8.40 -8.09
N ALA A 48 8.52 7.81 -6.97
CA ALA A 48 8.43 6.38 -6.74
C ALA A 48 6.97 5.90 -6.71
N VAL A 49 6.09 6.62 -6.01
CA VAL A 49 4.65 6.30 -5.97
C VAL A 49 4.06 6.31 -7.39
N ARG A 50 4.32 7.37 -8.16
CA ARG A 50 3.80 7.48 -9.52
C ARG A 50 4.27 6.34 -10.41
N ARG A 51 5.56 6.04 -10.35
CA ARG A 51 6.15 4.96 -11.15
C ARG A 51 5.54 3.60 -10.79
N GLU A 52 5.49 3.29 -9.50
CA GLU A 52 4.98 2.00 -9.04
C GLU A 52 3.49 1.82 -9.38
N VAL A 53 2.67 2.86 -9.19
CA VAL A 53 1.25 2.80 -9.53
C VAL A 53 1.06 2.62 -11.02
N ALA A 54 1.85 3.28 -11.85
CA ALA A 54 1.80 3.11 -13.30
C ALA A 54 2.15 1.66 -13.68
N GLU A 55 3.21 1.10 -13.07
CA GLU A 55 3.66 -0.25 -13.36
C GLU A 55 2.67 -1.32 -12.90
N GLU A 56 2.07 -1.16 -11.73
CA GLU A 56 1.22 -2.19 -11.12
C GLU A 56 -0.25 -2.07 -11.51
N LEU A 57 -0.77 -0.85 -11.67
CA LEU A 57 -2.19 -0.61 -11.89
C LEU A 57 -2.51 -0.01 -13.26
N GLY A 58 -1.52 0.52 -13.95
CA GLY A 58 -1.78 1.23 -15.21
C GLY A 58 -2.55 2.52 -15.00
N LEU A 59 -2.36 3.18 -13.86
CA LEU A 59 -3.04 4.41 -13.50
C LEU A 59 -2.05 5.55 -13.34
N GLU A 60 -2.49 6.75 -13.73
CA GLU A 60 -1.80 7.99 -13.41
C GLU A 60 -2.45 8.62 -12.18
N VAL A 61 -1.63 8.90 -11.18
CA VAL A 61 -2.08 9.50 -9.91
C VAL A 61 -1.23 10.70 -9.57
N ALA A 62 -1.77 11.59 -8.73
CA ALA A 62 -1.03 12.72 -8.16
C ALA A 62 -0.88 12.49 -6.65
N PRO A 63 0.33 12.13 -6.18
CA PRO A 63 0.59 12.03 -4.76
C PRO A 63 0.40 13.37 -4.07
N LYS A 64 -0.29 13.36 -2.93
CA LYS A 64 -0.56 14.54 -2.12
C LYS A 64 0.24 14.44 -0.82
N GLU A 65 -0.45 14.34 0.29
CA GLU A 65 0.17 14.31 1.61
C GLU A 65 0.61 12.90 2.01
N LEU A 66 1.63 12.84 2.83
CA LEU A 66 2.03 11.61 3.49
C LEU A 66 0.96 11.30 4.55
N ALA A 67 0.23 10.22 4.35
CA ALA A 67 -0.85 9.83 5.25
C ALA A 67 -0.36 8.97 6.39
N PHE A 68 0.45 7.95 6.10
CA PHE A 68 0.90 6.98 7.10
C PHE A 68 2.35 6.56 6.88
N VAL A 69 2.99 6.18 7.99
CA VAL A 69 4.27 5.47 8.00
C VAL A 69 4.08 4.21 8.82
N ILE A 70 4.42 3.07 8.27
CA ILE A 70 4.36 1.79 8.97
C ILE A 70 5.61 0.96 8.63
N GLU A 71 6.13 0.25 9.62
CA GLU A 71 7.33 -0.54 9.45
C GLU A 71 7.04 -2.03 9.48
N GLY A 72 7.91 -2.80 8.82
CA GLY A 72 7.97 -4.25 8.95
C GLY A 72 9.42 -4.63 9.24
N VAL A 73 9.77 -4.72 10.53
CA VAL A 73 11.17 -4.88 10.94
C VAL A 73 11.67 -6.31 10.85
N GLN A 74 10.76 -7.30 10.80
CA GLN A 74 11.10 -8.72 10.75
C GLN A 74 10.47 -9.41 9.53
N GLY A 75 10.91 -10.61 9.24
CA GLY A 75 10.25 -11.49 8.27
C GLY A 75 10.69 -11.36 6.83
N GLU A 76 11.49 -10.36 6.49
CA GLU A 76 11.97 -10.12 5.14
C GLU A 76 13.50 -9.98 5.12
N ARG A 77 14.07 -9.91 3.90
CA ARG A 77 15.52 -9.72 3.74
C ARG A 77 15.97 -8.34 4.16
N PHE A 78 15.03 -7.44 4.34
CA PHE A 78 15.29 -6.04 4.71
C PHE A 78 14.28 -5.59 5.76
N HIS A 79 14.65 -4.54 6.46
CA HIS A 79 13.74 -3.82 7.35
C HIS A 79 12.93 -2.84 6.49
N ARG A 80 11.65 -3.12 6.33
CA ARG A 80 10.78 -2.31 5.47
C ARG A 80 10.27 -1.09 6.21
N VAL A 81 10.31 0.06 5.53
CA VAL A 81 9.64 1.29 5.99
C VAL A 81 8.68 1.71 4.87
N ASP A 82 7.39 1.58 5.11
CA ASP A 82 6.37 1.96 4.14
C ASP A 82 5.90 3.39 4.40
N LEU A 83 5.99 4.22 3.37
CA LEU A 83 5.51 5.60 3.38
C LEU A 83 4.29 5.65 2.46
N VAL A 84 3.12 5.84 3.05
CA VAL A 84 1.83 5.76 2.34
C VAL A 84 1.34 7.17 2.04
N PHE A 85 1.22 7.49 0.76
CA PHE A 85 0.75 8.79 0.28
C PHE A 85 -0.70 8.71 -0.17
N LEU A 86 -1.49 9.67 0.30
CA LEU A 86 -2.83 9.88 -0.28
C LEU A 86 -2.64 10.42 -1.70
N CYS A 87 -3.27 9.79 -2.66
CA CYS A 87 -3.13 10.15 -4.07
C CYS A 87 -4.47 10.49 -4.69
N ASP A 88 -4.47 11.53 -5.53
CA ASP A 88 -5.61 11.79 -6.40
C ASP A 88 -5.52 10.89 -7.63
N TYR A 89 -6.61 10.24 -7.96
CA TYR A 89 -6.74 9.51 -9.22
C TYR A 89 -6.88 10.52 -10.36
N LEU A 90 -6.07 10.38 -11.39
CA LEU A 90 -6.15 11.25 -12.56
C LEU A 90 -6.82 10.55 -13.74
N ARG A 91 -6.24 9.46 -14.23
CA ARG A 91 -6.76 8.73 -15.39
C ARG A 91 -6.08 7.39 -15.56
N PRO A 92 -6.70 6.46 -16.34
CA PRO A 92 -5.96 5.27 -16.78
C PRO A 92 -4.88 5.67 -17.78
N ILE A 93 -3.81 4.88 -17.83
CA ILE A 93 -2.76 5.02 -18.83
C ILE A 93 -3.12 4.14 -20.01
N GLU A 94 -3.22 4.73 -21.22
CA GLU A 94 -3.53 3.96 -22.43
C GLU A 94 -2.40 2.99 -22.76
N ASN A 95 -2.79 1.77 -23.13
CA ASN A 95 -1.86 0.71 -23.53
C ASN A 95 -0.80 0.39 -22.47
N ALA A 96 -1.15 0.55 -21.19
CA ALA A 96 -0.25 0.24 -20.12
C ALA A 96 0.11 -1.24 -20.11
N VAL A 97 1.41 -1.52 -19.94
CA VAL A 97 1.90 -2.88 -19.72
C VAL A 97 2.20 -3.01 -18.25
N LEU A 98 1.45 -3.87 -17.56
CA LEU A 98 1.58 -4.00 -16.12
C LEU A 98 2.77 -4.88 -15.75
N HIS A 99 3.50 -4.46 -14.73
CA HIS A 99 4.64 -5.17 -14.18
C HIS A 99 4.40 -5.37 -12.69
N GLY A 100 4.27 -6.61 -12.26
CA GLY A 100 4.11 -6.94 -10.86
C GLY A 100 5.04 -8.07 -10.46
N ASP A 101 5.11 -8.33 -9.17
CA ASP A 101 5.85 -9.46 -8.63
C ASP A 101 5.11 -10.78 -8.93
N THR A 102 5.82 -11.88 -8.81
CA THR A 102 5.32 -13.20 -9.19
C THR A 102 4.00 -13.58 -8.53
N ASN A 103 3.79 -13.20 -7.26
CA ASN A 103 2.58 -13.55 -6.50
C ASN A 103 1.43 -12.56 -6.69
N GLN A 104 1.64 -11.48 -7.42
CA GLN A 104 0.60 -10.50 -7.68
C GLN A 104 -0.33 -11.02 -8.76
N THR A 105 -1.61 -11.15 -8.44
CA THR A 105 -2.60 -11.78 -9.33
C THR A 105 -3.66 -10.82 -9.85
N GLY A 106 -3.61 -9.56 -9.45
CA GLY A 106 -4.55 -8.58 -9.97
C GLY A 106 -4.73 -7.38 -9.05
N VAL A 107 -5.64 -6.52 -9.47
CA VAL A 107 -6.02 -5.30 -8.76
C VAL A 107 -7.44 -5.47 -8.23
N GLU A 108 -7.67 -5.04 -7.01
CA GLU A 108 -8.99 -5.09 -6.37
C GLU A 108 -9.29 -3.73 -5.78
N TRP A 109 -10.54 -3.30 -5.89
CA TRP A 109 -11.03 -2.09 -5.21
C TRP A 109 -11.76 -2.52 -3.95
N LEU A 110 -11.11 -2.33 -2.80
CA LEU A 110 -11.66 -2.76 -1.51
C LEU A 110 -12.61 -1.71 -0.96
N ASP A 111 -13.74 -2.18 -0.41
CA ASP A 111 -14.71 -1.32 0.25
C ASP A 111 -14.13 -0.78 1.56
N ILE A 112 -13.99 0.53 1.67
CA ILE A 112 -13.41 1.16 2.87
C ILE A 112 -14.31 1.00 4.08
N ALA A 113 -15.63 1.01 3.90
CA ALA A 113 -16.57 0.87 5.01
C ALA A 113 -16.40 -0.43 5.79
N THR A 114 -15.92 -1.48 5.14
CA THR A 114 -15.71 -2.80 5.76
C THR A 114 -14.24 -3.21 5.79
N LEU A 115 -13.34 -2.27 5.67
CA LEU A 115 -11.90 -2.54 5.53
C LEU A 115 -11.34 -3.30 6.73
N ASN A 116 -11.87 -3.05 7.94
CA ASN A 116 -11.43 -3.72 9.16
C ASN A 116 -11.65 -5.24 9.15
N THR A 117 -12.54 -5.74 8.31
CA THR A 117 -12.78 -7.18 8.14
C THR A 117 -12.16 -7.74 6.85
N SER A 118 -11.49 -6.90 6.08
CA SER A 118 -10.81 -7.31 4.85
C SER A 118 -9.48 -8.01 5.15
N LYS A 119 -8.90 -8.60 4.13
CA LYS A 119 -7.56 -9.20 4.22
C LYS A 119 -6.48 -8.25 3.71
N LEU A 120 -6.62 -6.97 3.98
CA LEU A 120 -5.57 -5.98 3.70
C LEU A 120 -4.50 -6.05 4.78
N TYR A 121 -3.24 -6.21 4.35
CA TYR A 121 -2.09 -6.26 5.27
C TYR A 121 -1.06 -5.20 4.88
N PRO A 122 -0.35 -4.61 5.83
CA PRO A 122 -0.45 -4.82 7.28
C PRO A 122 -1.82 -4.41 7.84
N SER A 123 -2.35 -5.20 8.76
CA SER A 123 -3.70 -4.98 9.31
C SER A 123 -3.84 -3.67 10.08
N LYS A 124 -2.73 -3.14 10.60
CA LYS A 124 -2.71 -1.84 11.28
C LYS A 124 -3.10 -0.66 10.39
N LEU A 125 -3.09 -0.85 9.07
CA LEU A 125 -3.53 0.19 8.12
C LEU A 125 -5.05 0.33 8.09
N ARG A 126 -5.79 -0.72 8.40
CA ARG A 126 -7.24 -0.78 8.13
C ARG A 126 -8.03 0.33 8.81
N ARG A 127 -7.96 0.42 10.13
CA ARG A 127 -8.73 1.43 10.88
C ARG A 127 -8.27 2.86 10.60
N PRO A 128 -6.96 3.15 10.56
CA PRO A 128 -6.51 4.49 10.18
C PRO A 128 -6.99 4.95 8.80
N ILE A 129 -7.01 4.06 7.81
CA ILE A 129 -7.54 4.39 6.48
C ILE A 129 -9.03 4.70 6.56
N MET A 130 -9.80 3.89 7.29
CA MET A 130 -11.23 4.15 7.50
C MET A 130 -11.46 5.51 8.14
N ASN A 131 -10.66 5.86 9.14
CA ASN A 131 -10.76 7.15 9.83
C ASN A 131 -10.41 8.31 8.90
N LEU A 132 -9.33 8.18 8.14
CA LEU A 132 -8.94 9.20 7.15
C LEU A 132 -10.07 9.44 6.16
N ALA A 133 -10.63 8.38 5.60
CA ALA A 133 -11.71 8.48 4.62
C ALA A 133 -12.97 9.11 5.19
N ALA A 134 -13.21 8.95 6.49
CA ALA A 134 -14.36 9.52 7.19
C ALA A 134 -14.10 10.93 7.74
N GLY A 135 -12.90 11.48 7.51
CA GLY A 135 -12.53 12.80 8.05
C GLY A 135 -12.28 12.79 9.55
N LYS A 136 -12.01 11.62 10.12
CA LYS A 136 -11.75 11.46 11.56
C LYS A 136 -10.26 11.52 11.85
N PRO A 137 -9.86 11.89 13.09
CA PRO A 137 -8.46 11.87 13.49
C PRO A 137 -7.84 10.48 13.38
N HIS A 138 -6.58 10.44 13.01
CA HIS A 138 -5.80 9.21 12.92
C HIS A 138 -4.32 9.54 13.11
N PRO A 139 -3.51 8.59 13.62
CA PRO A 139 -2.07 8.83 13.72
C PRO A 139 -1.41 8.71 12.35
N THR A 140 -0.27 9.34 12.18
CA THR A 140 0.57 9.19 10.99
C THR A 140 1.47 7.97 11.12
N TYR A 141 2.17 7.85 12.25
CA TYR A 141 3.05 6.71 12.49
C TYR A 141 2.27 5.57 13.13
N LEU A 142 2.22 4.42 12.44
CA LEU A 142 1.42 3.27 12.85
C LEU A 142 2.26 2.18 13.54
N GLY A 143 3.56 2.40 13.68
CA GLY A 143 4.45 1.45 14.33
C GLY A 143 4.87 0.31 13.41
N ASN A 144 4.94 -0.89 13.97
CA ASN A 144 5.44 -2.07 13.29
C ASN A 144 4.40 -3.18 13.23
N GLU A 145 4.29 -3.79 12.06
CA GLU A 145 3.61 -5.07 11.90
C GLU A 145 4.45 -5.91 10.95
N SER A 146 4.99 -7.01 11.48
CA SER A 146 5.83 -7.93 10.73
C SER A 146 5.07 -9.22 10.42
N ALA A 147 5.57 -10.00 9.46
CA ALA A 147 4.97 -11.29 9.12
C ALA A 147 4.90 -12.18 10.38
N GLY A 148 3.75 -12.76 10.64
CA GLY A 148 3.51 -13.60 11.80
C GLY A 148 3.02 -12.86 13.05
N ASP A 149 2.99 -11.53 13.01
CA ASP A 149 2.41 -10.75 14.12
C ASP A 149 0.89 -10.97 14.20
N PRO A 150 0.29 -10.81 15.40
CA PRO A 150 -1.17 -10.88 15.53
C PRO A 150 -1.85 -9.84 14.67
N GLU A 151 -2.94 -10.25 14.01
CA GLU A 151 -3.75 -9.36 13.19
C GLU A 151 -4.51 -8.36 14.05
N VAL A 152 -4.54 -7.10 13.60
CA VAL A 152 -5.32 -6.03 14.23
C VAL A 152 -6.69 -5.98 13.54
N THR A 153 -7.76 -6.19 14.29
CA THR A 153 -9.11 -6.28 13.74
C THR A 153 -10.03 -5.10 14.09
N ASP A 154 -9.57 -4.16 14.92
CA ASP A 154 -10.37 -2.99 15.31
C ASP A 154 -9.58 -1.68 15.39
#